data_412ceede3ef8e61d0875cd09c001d3d9
#
_entry.id   412ceede3ef8e61d0875cd09c001d3d9
#
_cell.length_a   1.000
_cell.length_b   1.000
_cell.length_c   1.000
_cell.angle_alpha   90.00
_cell.angle_beta   90.00
_cell.angle_gamma   90.00
#
_symmetry.space_group_name_H-M   'P 1'
#
loop_
_entity.id
_entity.type
_entity.pdbx_description
1 polymer ?
#
loop_
_entity_poly.entity_id
_entity_poly.type
_entity_poly.pdbx_seq_one_letter_code
_entity_poly.pdbx_strand_id
1 'polypeptide(L)'
;MRVLVVSEEVKERQRAISALALREDIEVTEVTSAEAARELLLVAGETFDVLVVDGDLSPRGGYAVLYDLRARAELGQFEATPSLVLASREQDEWLMRWAGANELLLKPVDPFELARRVSALEGAALRPYGDAGSAADQVATALEDRS
;
A
#
# COMPACT_ATOMS: atom_id res chain seq x y z
N MET A 1 16.63 5.63 -0.59
CA MET A 1 15.41 4.79 -0.68
C MET A 1 14.26 5.60 -1.24
N ARG A 2 13.57 5.08 -2.23
CA ARG A 2 12.42 5.73 -2.85
C ARG A 2 11.12 5.12 -2.32
N VAL A 3 10.22 5.97 -1.85
CA VAL A 3 8.94 5.56 -1.27
C VAL A 3 7.80 6.27 -2.00
N LEU A 4 6.81 5.50 -2.43
CA LEU A 4 5.59 6.03 -3.02
C LEU A 4 4.48 6.03 -1.97
N VAL A 5 3.85 7.20 -1.75
CA VAL A 5 2.70 7.34 -0.86
C VAL A 5 1.46 7.55 -1.70
N VAL A 6 0.46 6.70 -1.53
CA VAL A 6 -0.81 6.73 -2.26
C VAL A 6 -1.94 6.99 -1.28
N SER A 7 -2.53 8.17 -1.31
CA SER A 7 -3.63 8.53 -0.43
C SER A 7 -4.44 9.68 -1.04
N GLU A 8 -5.78 9.58 -0.98
CA GLU A 8 -6.70 10.63 -1.40
C GLU A 8 -6.87 11.70 -0.33
N GLU A 9 -6.74 11.31 0.92
CA GLU A 9 -7.01 12.19 2.05
C GLU A 9 -5.83 13.09 2.35
N VAL A 10 -6.04 14.40 2.24
CA VAL A 10 -4.97 15.40 2.36
C VAL A 10 -4.22 15.29 3.68
N LYS A 11 -4.95 15.20 4.80
CA LYS A 11 -4.33 15.17 6.13
C LYS A 11 -3.47 13.94 6.35
N GLU A 12 -4.00 12.77 5.99
CA GLU A 12 -3.25 11.51 6.16
C GLU A 12 -2.05 11.44 5.22
N ARG A 13 -2.23 11.91 3.98
CA ARG A 13 -1.12 11.96 3.03
C ARG A 13 -0.01 12.87 3.51
N GLN A 14 -0.34 14.07 3.98
CA GLN A 14 0.65 15.02 4.48
C GLN A 14 1.33 14.51 5.75
N ARG A 15 0.60 13.85 6.62
CA ARG A 15 1.16 13.25 7.83
C ARG A 15 2.21 12.19 7.48
N ALA A 16 1.89 11.32 6.53
CA ALA A 16 2.81 10.29 6.08
C ALA A 16 4.05 10.89 5.40
N ILE A 17 3.86 11.87 4.53
CA ILE A 17 4.95 12.53 3.84
C ILE A 17 5.87 13.25 4.81
N SER A 18 5.30 13.98 5.77
CA SER A 18 6.08 14.70 6.77
C SER A 18 6.90 13.75 7.64
N ALA A 19 6.30 12.61 8.02
CA ALA A 19 6.99 11.59 8.80
C ALA A 19 8.21 11.04 8.05
N LEU A 20 8.03 10.69 6.79
CA LEU A 20 9.10 10.12 5.97
C LEU A 20 10.17 11.15 5.60
N ALA A 21 9.78 12.41 5.43
CA ALA A 21 10.71 13.49 5.12
C ALA A 21 11.69 13.81 6.26
N LEU A 22 11.43 13.32 7.48
CA LEU A 22 12.38 13.44 8.58
C LEU A 22 13.63 12.58 8.37
N ARG A 23 13.60 11.62 7.47
CA ARG A 23 14.72 10.76 7.12
C ARG A 23 15.39 11.25 5.85
N GLU A 24 16.65 11.63 5.94
CA GLU A 24 17.42 12.14 4.80
C GLU A 24 17.63 11.10 3.70
N ASP A 25 17.60 9.84 4.07
CA ASP A 25 17.80 8.71 3.14
C ASP A 25 16.52 8.31 2.39
N ILE A 26 15.39 8.97 2.65
CA ILE A 26 14.11 8.67 2.01
C ILE A 26 13.71 9.79 1.04
N GLU A 27 13.49 9.39 -0.21
CA GLU A 27 12.91 10.27 -1.23
C GLU A 27 11.45 9.87 -1.43
N VAL A 28 10.53 10.79 -1.17
CA VAL A 28 9.09 10.52 -1.20
C VAL A 28 8.47 11.06 -2.48
N THR A 29 7.69 10.21 -3.14
CA THR A 29 6.80 10.60 -4.23
C THR A 29 5.36 10.37 -3.77
N GLU A 30 4.47 11.29 -4.09
CA GLU A 30 3.06 11.16 -3.69
C GLU A 30 2.14 11.12 -4.90
N VAL A 31 1.08 10.30 -4.81
CA VAL A 31 -0.03 10.30 -5.74
C VAL A 31 -1.34 10.25 -4.95
N THR A 32 -2.41 10.75 -5.56
CA THR A 32 -3.66 10.99 -4.85
C THR A 32 -4.80 10.06 -5.23
N SER A 33 -4.54 9.07 -6.08
CA SER A 33 -5.58 8.13 -6.52
C SER A 33 -4.98 6.78 -6.90
N ALA A 34 -5.84 5.77 -6.90
CA ALA A 34 -5.48 4.43 -7.39
C ALA A 34 -5.06 4.49 -8.86
N GLU A 35 -5.78 5.25 -9.67
CA GLU A 35 -5.47 5.41 -11.08
C GLU A 35 -4.10 6.03 -11.30
N ALA A 36 -3.78 7.09 -10.56
CA ALA A 36 -2.47 7.72 -10.66
C ALA A 36 -1.34 6.79 -10.25
N ALA A 37 -1.56 5.96 -9.23
CA ALA A 37 -0.58 4.97 -8.80
C ALA A 37 -0.34 3.93 -9.89
N ARG A 38 -1.39 3.39 -10.49
CA ARG A 38 -1.26 2.43 -11.59
C ARG A 38 -0.55 3.03 -12.80
N GLU A 39 -0.90 4.24 -13.16
CA GLU A 39 -0.25 4.94 -14.26
C GLU A 39 1.26 5.08 -14.02
N LEU A 40 1.64 5.53 -12.84
CA LEU A 40 3.04 5.73 -12.48
C LEU A 40 3.83 4.42 -12.49
N LEU A 41 3.28 3.37 -11.93
CA LEU A 41 3.96 2.09 -11.75
C LEU A 41 3.91 1.21 -13.00
N LEU A 42 2.76 1.15 -13.68
CA LEU A 42 2.53 0.20 -14.76
C LEU A 42 2.76 0.81 -16.14
N VAL A 43 2.48 2.08 -16.33
CA VAL A 43 2.63 2.75 -17.63
C VAL A 43 3.96 3.49 -17.72
N ALA A 44 4.25 4.36 -16.76
CA ALA A 44 5.51 5.10 -16.73
C ALA A 44 6.71 4.23 -16.29
N GLY A 45 6.44 3.10 -15.64
CA GLY A 45 7.49 2.17 -15.25
C GLY A 45 8.40 2.66 -14.12
N GLU A 46 7.92 3.58 -13.31
CA GLU A 46 8.67 4.06 -12.15
C GLU A 46 8.82 2.97 -11.10
N THR A 47 9.99 2.91 -10.47
CA THR A 47 10.29 1.90 -9.45
C THR A 47 10.47 2.55 -8.08
N PHE A 48 10.04 1.83 -7.06
CA PHE A 48 10.13 2.27 -5.66
C PHE A 48 10.61 1.11 -4.79
N ASP A 49 11.17 1.45 -3.64
CA ASP A 49 11.64 0.46 -2.67
C ASP A 49 10.51 0.01 -1.74
N VAL A 50 9.59 0.91 -1.45
CA VAL A 50 8.42 0.64 -0.57
C VAL A 50 7.21 1.42 -1.08
N LEU A 51 6.04 0.80 -0.99
CA LEU A 51 4.75 1.44 -1.25
C LEU A 51 4.02 1.65 0.07
N VAL A 52 3.55 2.88 0.31
CA VAL A 52 2.68 3.20 1.45
C VAL A 52 1.32 3.56 0.87
N VAL A 53 0.32 2.75 1.14
CA VAL A 53 -0.98 2.85 0.48
C VAL A 53 -2.10 2.97 1.50
N ASP A 54 -2.95 3.98 1.32
CA ASP A 54 -4.13 4.14 2.16
C ASP A 54 -5.15 3.05 1.86
N GLY A 55 -5.56 2.31 2.90
CA GLY A 55 -6.54 1.25 2.77
C GLY A 55 -7.91 1.73 2.34
N ASP A 56 -8.25 2.99 2.60
CA ASP A 56 -9.55 3.57 2.27
C ASP A 56 -9.59 4.28 0.92
N LEU A 57 -8.62 4.02 0.08
CA LEU A 57 -8.52 4.59 -1.26
C LEU A 57 -9.70 4.18 -2.14
N SER A 58 -10.33 5.16 -2.83
CA SER A 58 -11.48 4.88 -3.71
C SER A 58 -11.06 4.18 -4.99
N PRO A 59 -11.92 3.40 -5.61
CA PRO A 59 -13.27 3.01 -5.16
C PRO A 59 -13.29 1.75 -4.30
N ARG A 60 -12.24 0.93 -4.31
CA ARG A 60 -12.25 -0.38 -3.68
C ARG A 60 -11.22 -0.56 -2.56
N GLY A 61 -10.59 0.54 -2.15
CA GLY A 61 -9.55 0.51 -1.14
C GLY A 61 -8.17 0.20 -1.70
N GLY A 62 -7.16 0.55 -0.92
CA GLY A 62 -5.76 0.30 -1.29
C GLY A 62 -5.40 -1.17 -1.40
N TYR A 63 -6.13 -2.03 -0.70
CA TYR A 63 -5.92 -3.48 -0.77
C TYR A 63 -6.15 -4.02 -2.18
N ALA A 64 -7.19 -3.52 -2.87
CA ALA A 64 -7.47 -3.92 -4.24
C ALA A 64 -6.36 -3.48 -5.20
N VAL A 65 -5.81 -2.30 -5.00
CA VAL A 65 -4.67 -1.81 -5.77
C VAL A 65 -3.46 -2.72 -5.60
N LEU A 66 -3.15 -3.05 -4.35
CA LEU A 66 -1.99 -3.90 -4.05
C LEU A 66 -2.16 -5.31 -4.60
N TYR A 67 -3.36 -5.87 -4.50
CA TYR A 67 -3.64 -7.18 -5.10
C TYR A 67 -3.44 -7.15 -6.61
N ASP A 68 -3.98 -6.12 -7.28
CA ASP A 68 -3.82 -5.97 -8.72
C ASP A 68 -2.35 -5.86 -9.14
N LEU A 69 -1.56 -5.07 -8.41
CA LEU A 69 -0.14 -4.92 -8.67
C LEU A 69 0.61 -6.25 -8.52
N ARG A 70 0.28 -7.04 -7.50
CA ARG A 70 0.90 -8.35 -7.30
C ARG A 70 0.52 -9.32 -8.42
N ALA A 71 -0.75 -9.31 -8.87
CA ALA A 71 -1.18 -10.12 -9.99
C ALA A 71 -0.43 -9.74 -11.28
N ARG A 72 -0.23 -8.45 -11.50
CA ARG A 72 0.54 -7.95 -12.64
C ARG A 72 2.02 -8.31 -12.56
N ALA A 73 2.56 -8.35 -11.35
CA ALA A 73 3.93 -8.78 -11.14
C ALA A 73 4.14 -10.24 -11.57
N GLU A 74 3.17 -11.10 -11.33
CA GLU A 74 3.22 -12.49 -11.79
C GLU A 74 3.22 -12.61 -13.31
N LEU A 75 2.61 -11.63 -14.00
CA LEU A 75 2.60 -11.57 -15.46
C LEU A 75 3.83 -10.87 -16.03
N GLY A 76 4.79 -10.49 -15.19
CA GLY A 76 5.98 -9.79 -15.62
C GLY A 76 5.79 -8.33 -15.98
N GLN A 77 4.64 -7.74 -15.63
CA GLN A 77 4.29 -6.35 -15.95
C GLN A 77 4.68 -5.35 -14.87
N PHE A 78 5.12 -5.83 -13.71
CA PHE A 78 5.45 -5.01 -12.56
C PHE A 78 6.46 -5.75 -11.69
N GLU A 79 7.45 -5.03 -11.17
CA GLU A 79 8.39 -5.59 -10.19
C GLU A 79 7.76 -5.44 -8.80
N ALA A 80 7.40 -6.56 -8.19
CA ALA A 80 6.70 -6.56 -6.91
C ALA A 80 7.53 -5.86 -5.83
N THR A 81 6.88 -4.99 -5.07
CA THR A 81 7.50 -4.09 -4.12
C THR A 81 6.89 -4.30 -2.73
N PRO A 82 7.70 -4.33 -1.67
CA PRO A 82 7.15 -4.38 -0.31
C PRO A 82 6.21 -3.20 -0.05
N SER A 83 5.15 -3.44 0.72
CA SER A 83 4.13 -2.43 0.98
C SER A 83 3.66 -2.39 2.42
N LEU A 84 3.19 -1.21 2.82
CA LEU A 84 2.60 -0.93 4.11
C LEU A 84 1.26 -0.25 3.86
N VAL A 85 0.22 -0.72 4.55
CA VAL A 85 -1.14 -0.15 4.42
C VAL A 85 -1.44 0.73 5.63
N LEU A 86 -2.00 1.91 5.36
CA LEU A 86 -2.57 2.78 6.39
C LEU A 86 -4.05 2.46 6.49
N ALA A 87 -4.47 1.89 7.61
CA ALA A 87 -5.82 1.37 7.78
C ALA A 87 -6.60 2.15 8.84
N SER A 88 -7.91 2.26 8.66
CA SER A 88 -8.80 2.85 9.66
C SER A 88 -9.34 1.81 10.65
N ARG A 89 -9.22 0.52 10.35
CA ARG A 89 -9.75 -0.56 11.19
C ARG A 89 -8.76 -1.70 11.35
N GLU A 90 -8.59 -2.16 12.57
CA GLU A 90 -7.74 -3.31 12.88
C GLU A 90 -8.27 -4.60 12.23
N GLN A 91 -9.59 -4.71 12.07
CA GLN A 91 -10.24 -5.85 11.44
C GLN A 91 -9.82 -6.05 9.98
N ASP A 92 -9.19 -5.07 9.37
CA ASP A 92 -8.74 -5.17 7.97
C ASP A 92 -7.43 -5.95 7.81
N GLU A 93 -6.88 -6.50 8.88
CA GLU A 93 -5.63 -7.26 8.81
C GLU A 93 -5.69 -8.40 7.79
N TRP A 94 -6.82 -9.07 7.66
CA TRP A 94 -6.97 -10.13 6.67
C TRP A 94 -6.95 -9.61 5.23
N LEU A 95 -7.45 -8.39 4.99
CA LEU A 95 -7.33 -7.72 3.69
C LEU A 95 -5.87 -7.41 3.37
N MET A 96 -5.10 -7.00 4.38
CA MET A 96 -3.67 -6.79 4.23
C MET A 96 -2.98 -8.06 3.75
N ARG A 97 -3.29 -9.19 4.39
CA ARG A 97 -2.70 -10.48 4.01
C ARG A 97 -3.15 -10.92 2.62
N TRP A 98 -4.43 -10.76 2.31
CA TRP A 98 -4.95 -11.07 0.97
C TRP A 98 -4.23 -10.28 -0.11
N ALA A 99 -3.98 -9.00 0.13
CA ALA A 99 -3.29 -8.13 -0.83
C ALA A 99 -1.79 -8.37 -0.90
N GLY A 100 -1.23 -9.15 0.03
CA GLY A 100 0.20 -9.40 0.10
C GLY A 100 1.00 -8.24 0.65
N ALA A 101 0.38 -7.32 1.39
CA ALA A 101 1.09 -6.23 2.05
C ALA A 101 1.91 -6.75 3.22
N ASN A 102 3.03 -6.10 3.49
CA ASN A 102 3.95 -6.52 4.55
C ASN A 102 3.51 -6.06 5.94
N GLU A 103 2.97 -4.85 6.02
CA GLU A 103 2.64 -4.21 7.29
C GLU A 103 1.30 -3.48 7.21
N LEU A 104 0.67 -3.32 8.36
CA LEU A 104 -0.53 -2.50 8.51
C LEU A 104 -0.32 -1.56 9.71
N LEU A 105 -0.56 -0.27 9.52
CA LEU A 105 -0.57 0.71 10.60
C LEU A 105 -1.93 1.40 10.65
N LEU A 106 -2.45 1.56 11.86
CA LEU A 106 -3.73 2.24 12.06
C LEU A 106 -3.59 3.75 11.96
N LYS A 107 -4.57 4.39 11.34
CA LYS A 107 -4.68 5.85 11.31
C LYS A 107 -5.32 6.37 12.61
N PRO A 108 -4.95 7.53 13.12
CA PRO A 108 -3.87 8.39 12.63
C PRO A 108 -2.50 7.78 12.94
N VAL A 109 -1.64 7.75 11.92
CA VAL A 109 -0.36 7.06 12.04
C VAL A 109 0.62 7.85 12.90
N ASP A 110 1.34 7.14 13.78
CA ASP A 110 2.46 7.72 14.51
C ASP A 110 3.62 7.94 13.54
N PRO A 111 4.16 9.18 13.44
CA PRO A 111 5.21 9.50 12.48
C PRO A 111 6.49 8.68 12.65
N PHE A 112 6.91 8.46 13.88
CA PHE A 112 8.13 7.70 14.15
C PHE A 112 7.96 6.23 13.83
N GLU A 113 6.80 5.69 14.15
CA GLU A 113 6.45 4.31 13.84
C GLU A 113 6.42 4.07 12.32
N LEU A 114 5.81 4.99 11.58
CA LEU A 114 5.75 4.88 10.12
C LEU A 114 7.16 4.90 9.52
N ALA A 115 7.98 5.86 9.89
CA ALA A 115 9.34 5.99 9.36
C ALA A 115 10.18 4.75 9.68
N ARG A 116 10.06 4.23 10.89
CA ARG A 116 10.79 3.04 11.34
C ARG A 116 10.38 1.81 10.53
N ARG A 117 9.07 1.61 10.35
CA ARG A 117 8.56 0.43 9.63
C ARG A 117 8.86 0.49 8.15
N VAL A 118 8.73 1.66 7.54
CA VAL A 118 9.08 1.83 6.13
C VAL A 118 10.57 1.55 5.90
N SER A 119 11.45 2.06 6.76
CA SER A 119 12.88 1.79 6.63
C SER A 119 13.21 0.31 6.75
N ALA A 120 12.50 -0.42 7.61
CA ALA A 120 12.69 -1.85 7.78
C ALA A 120 12.18 -2.67 6.58
N LEU A 121 11.35 -2.11 5.73
CA LEU A 121 10.81 -2.80 4.57
C LEU A 121 11.73 -2.75 3.34
N GLU A 122 12.73 -1.91 3.32
CA GLU A 122 13.66 -1.87 2.20
C GLU A 122 14.33 -3.23 2.03
N GLY A 123 14.12 -3.86 0.88
CA GLY A 123 14.66 -5.19 0.60
C GLY A 123 13.97 -6.33 1.34
N ALA A 124 12.87 -6.08 2.01
CA ALA A 124 12.14 -7.12 2.74
C ALA A 124 11.54 -8.15 1.79
N ALA A 125 11.45 -9.39 2.26
CA ALA A 125 10.82 -10.46 1.50
C ALA A 125 9.34 -10.17 1.30
N LEU A 126 8.85 -10.47 0.10
CA LEU A 126 7.43 -10.30 -0.21
C LEU A 126 6.59 -11.36 0.48
N ARG A 127 5.42 -10.97 0.94
CA ARG A 127 4.45 -11.90 1.50
C ARG A 127 3.63 -12.56 0.40
N PRO A 128 3.12 -13.79 0.62
CA PRO A 128 2.13 -14.38 -0.28
C PRO A 128 0.90 -13.47 -0.38
N TYR A 129 0.24 -13.49 -1.54
CA TYR A 129 -0.98 -12.71 -1.74
C TYR A 129 -2.07 -13.60 -2.32
N GLY A 130 -3.31 -13.16 -2.12
CA GLY A 130 -4.46 -13.93 -2.51
C GLY A 130 -4.64 -15.13 -1.60
N ASP A 131 -5.83 -15.67 -1.56
CA ASP A 131 -6.13 -16.89 -0.86
C ASP A 131 -7.07 -17.72 -1.73
N ALA A 132 -6.62 -18.92 -2.07
CA ALA A 132 -7.36 -19.85 -2.89
C ALA A 132 -8.35 -20.62 -1.99
N GLY A 133 -9.31 -19.97 -1.40
CA GLY A 133 -10.24 -20.67 -0.56
C GLY A 133 -11.45 -19.85 -0.18
N SER A 134 -12.05 -20.20 0.95
CA SER A 134 -13.27 -19.59 1.46
C SER A 134 -13.17 -18.10 1.73
N ALA A 135 -11.96 -17.55 1.73
CA ALA A 135 -11.73 -16.14 1.94
C ALA A 135 -12.19 -15.28 0.76
N ALA A 136 -12.28 -15.84 -0.45
CA ALA A 136 -12.65 -15.09 -1.65
C ALA A 136 -13.99 -14.36 -1.52
N ASP A 137 -15.00 -15.06 -0.98
CA ASP A 137 -16.33 -14.46 -0.78
C ASP A 137 -16.31 -13.38 0.28
N GLN A 138 -15.51 -13.55 1.33
CA GLN A 138 -15.35 -12.55 2.37
C GLN A 138 -14.65 -11.31 1.85
N VAL A 139 -13.65 -11.49 1.01
CA VAL A 139 -12.94 -10.39 0.36
C VAL A 139 -13.90 -9.58 -0.50
N ALA A 140 -14.68 -10.22 -1.34
CA ALA A 140 -15.63 -9.55 -2.23
C ALA A 140 -16.62 -8.71 -1.41
N THR A 141 -17.18 -9.28 -0.34
CA THR A 141 -18.11 -8.58 0.55
C THR A 141 -17.46 -7.38 1.22
N ALA A 142 -16.27 -7.53 1.75
CA ALA A 142 -15.57 -6.45 2.43
C ALA A 142 -15.22 -5.30 1.48
N LEU A 143 -14.83 -5.60 0.25
CA LEU A 143 -14.51 -4.58 -0.74
C LEU A 143 -15.78 -3.84 -1.22
N GLU A 144 -16.91 -4.53 -1.31
CA GLU A 144 -18.19 -3.91 -1.63
C GLU A 144 -18.63 -2.95 -0.54
N ASP A 145 -18.44 -3.30 0.73
CA ASP A 145 -18.78 -2.44 1.86
C ASP A 145 -17.96 -1.15 1.87
N ARG A 146 -16.82 -1.10 1.21
CA ARG A 146 -15.96 0.08 1.10
C ARG A 146 -16.35 1.01 -0.04
N SER A 147 -17.08 0.49 -0.99
CA SER A 147 -17.55 1.28 -2.14
C SER A 147 -18.86 1.96 -1.82
#